data_3ffab4fecf86333bf3f68f06d11efa1f
#
_entry.id   3ffab4fecf86333bf3f68f06d11efa1f
#
_cell.length_a   1.000
_cell.length_b   1.000
_cell.length_c   1.000
_cell.angle_alpha   90.00
_cell.angle_beta   90.00
_cell.angle_gamma   90.00
#
_symmetry.space_group_name_H-M   'P 1'
#
loop_
_entity.id
_entity.type
_entity.pdbx_description
1 polymer ?
#
loop_
_entity_poly.entity_id
_entity_poly.type
_entity_poly.pdbx_seq_one_letter_code
_entity_poly.pdbx_strand_id
1 'polypeptide(L)'
;MKHKIIINKPNMCCGKFELSDLATKMLNELLKTDDHNRMSPNGEFNKQFNFKEDKIISKNIPRHNKELIKVIEILGKKANSIYSNLIVEEIDGDKYLIMIGENCNEYIITPKNIKWNEIK
;
A
#
# COMPACT_ATOMS: atom_id res chain seq x y z
N MET A 1 -6.85 18.02 -7.19
CA MET A 1 -6.39 17.70 -5.84
C MET A 1 -5.44 16.52 -5.89
N LYS A 2 -4.28 16.67 -5.26
CA LYS A 2 -3.27 15.60 -5.29
C LYS A 2 -3.41 14.66 -4.12
N HIS A 3 -3.21 13.39 -4.39
CA HIS A 3 -3.24 12.34 -3.38
C HIS A 3 -1.98 11.50 -3.47
N LYS A 4 -1.55 10.98 -2.34
CA LYS A 4 -0.40 10.09 -2.26
C LYS A 4 -0.87 8.65 -2.29
N ILE A 5 -0.17 7.82 -3.03
CA ILE A 5 -0.47 6.41 -3.21
C ILE A 5 0.83 5.63 -3.01
N ILE A 6 0.75 4.55 -2.26
CA ILE A 6 1.92 3.68 -2.07
C ILE A 6 1.90 2.59 -3.13
N ILE A 7 2.98 2.45 -3.87
CA ILE A 7 3.14 1.37 -4.82
C ILE A 7 4.42 0.62 -4.54
N ASN A 8 4.51 -0.58 -5.09
CA ASN A 8 5.66 -1.45 -4.91
C ASN A 8 6.41 -1.60 -6.22
N LYS A 9 7.70 -1.27 -6.21
CA LYS A 9 8.58 -1.47 -7.37
C LYS A 9 9.79 -2.28 -6.96
N PRO A 10 9.61 -3.59 -6.74
CA PRO A 10 10.69 -4.45 -6.26
C PRO A 10 11.73 -4.78 -7.32
N ASN A 11 11.37 -4.69 -8.59
CA ASN A 11 12.21 -5.01 -9.71
C ASN A 11 12.82 -6.41 -9.60
N MET A 12 12.00 -7.37 -9.24
CA MET A 12 12.38 -8.78 -9.12
C MET A 12 11.18 -9.67 -9.40
N CYS A 13 11.41 -10.86 -9.93
CA CYS A 13 10.33 -11.74 -10.39
C CYS A 13 9.45 -12.30 -9.28
N CYS A 14 9.90 -12.31 -8.05
CA CYS A 14 9.09 -12.78 -6.92
C CYS A 14 8.76 -11.66 -5.95
N GLY A 15 8.81 -10.42 -6.42
CA GLY A 15 8.48 -9.28 -5.60
C GLY A 15 7.01 -9.19 -5.28
N LYS A 16 6.67 -8.57 -4.16
CA LYS A 16 5.29 -8.39 -3.75
C LYS A 16 5.19 -7.20 -2.82
N PHE A 17 3.98 -6.66 -2.72
CA PHE A 17 3.72 -5.57 -1.77
C PHE A 17 3.74 -6.16 -0.37
N GLU A 18 4.73 -5.78 0.41
CA GLU A 18 4.91 -6.30 1.75
C GLU A 18 5.63 -5.29 2.62
N LEU A 19 5.15 -5.12 3.83
CA LEU A 19 5.79 -4.26 4.82
C LEU A 19 6.82 -5.04 5.62
N SER A 20 7.87 -4.36 6.06
CA SER A 20 8.78 -4.94 7.04
C SER A 20 8.07 -5.15 8.38
N ASP A 21 8.69 -5.92 9.25
CA ASP A 21 8.14 -6.12 10.60
C ASP A 21 8.04 -4.79 11.35
N LEU A 22 9.04 -3.94 11.20
CA LEU A 22 9.04 -2.63 11.84
C LEU A 22 7.89 -1.76 11.34
N ALA A 23 7.70 -1.73 10.02
CA ALA A 23 6.61 -0.96 9.43
C ALA A 23 5.24 -1.50 9.85
N THR A 24 5.11 -2.82 9.91
CA THR A 24 3.87 -3.46 10.33
C THR A 24 3.53 -3.08 11.77
N LYS A 25 4.51 -3.12 12.65
CA LYS A 25 4.31 -2.73 14.04
C LYS A 25 3.89 -1.26 14.16
N MET A 26 4.57 -0.40 13.44
CA MET A 26 4.25 1.03 13.46
C MET A 26 2.85 1.29 12.93
N LEU A 27 2.48 0.64 11.83
CA LEU A 27 1.14 0.78 11.27
C LEU A 27 0.08 0.30 12.24
N ASN A 28 0.29 -0.85 12.88
CA ASN A 28 -0.63 -1.37 13.87
C ASN A 28 -0.84 -0.40 15.02
N GLU A 29 0.22 0.23 15.49
CA GLU A 29 0.10 1.20 16.57
C GLU A 29 -0.73 2.41 16.12
N LEU A 30 -0.52 2.89 14.91
CA LEU A 30 -1.29 4.02 14.40
C LEU A 30 -2.76 3.66 14.22
N LEU A 31 -3.05 2.46 13.73
CA LEU A 31 -4.42 2.02 13.53
C LEU A 31 -5.14 1.79 14.86
N LYS A 32 -4.43 1.36 15.89
CA LYS A 32 -5.02 1.18 17.21
C LYS A 32 -5.45 2.48 17.87
N THR A 33 -4.78 3.56 17.54
CA THR A 33 -5.13 4.87 18.11
C THR A 33 -6.28 5.54 17.39
N ASP A 34 -6.67 5.01 16.24
CA ASP A 34 -7.77 5.54 15.45
C ASP A 34 -8.94 4.57 15.50
N ASP A 35 -9.99 4.95 16.22
CA ASP A 35 -11.16 4.09 16.40
C ASP A 35 -11.82 3.71 15.09
N HIS A 36 -11.75 4.56 14.08
CA HIS A 36 -12.32 4.28 12.79
C HIS A 36 -11.62 3.15 12.05
N ASN A 37 -10.37 2.90 12.39
CA ASN A 37 -9.60 1.83 11.79
C ASN A 37 -9.66 0.54 12.58
N ARG A 38 -10.37 0.55 13.68
CA ARG A 38 -10.64 -0.68 14.41
C ARG A 38 -11.80 -1.37 13.71
N MET A 39 -11.47 -2.37 12.94
CA MET A 39 -12.39 -2.96 12.00
C MET A 39 -13.64 -3.52 12.62
N SER A 40 -13.56 -4.12 13.78
CA SER A 40 -14.74 -4.67 14.40
C SER A 40 -14.61 -4.74 15.91
N PRO A 41 -15.75 -4.70 16.61
CA PRO A 41 -15.76 -4.83 18.07
C PRO A 41 -15.24 -6.19 18.56
N ASN A 42 -15.27 -7.20 17.69
CA ASN A 42 -14.80 -8.52 18.08
C ASN A 42 -13.30 -8.72 17.85
N GLY A 43 -12.61 -7.69 17.42
CA GLY A 43 -11.17 -7.76 17.28
C GLY A 43 -10.67 -8.47 16.04
N GLU A 44 -11.51 -8.67 15.05
CA GLU A 44 -11.07 -9.32 13.80
C GLU A 44 -9.93 -8.58 13.15
N PHE A 45 -10.00 -7.26 13.13
CA PHE A 45 -8.93 -6.46 12.59
C PHE A 45 -7.62 -6.72 13.30
N ASN A 46 -7.65 -6.81 14.62
CA ASN A 46 -6.46 -7.09 15.41
C ASN A 46 -5.90 -8.48 15.11
N LYS A 47 -6.77 -9.45 14.83
CA LYS A 47 -6.33 -10.78 14.44
C LYS A 47 -5.62 -10.76 13.09
N GLN A 48 -6.04 -9.88 12.20
CA GLN A 48 -5.42 -9.73 10.90
C GLN A 48 -4.00 -9.20 10.99
N PHE A 49 -3.70 -8.51 12.08
CA PHE A 49 -2.36 -7.97 12.30
C PHE A 49 -1.52 -8.83 13.23
N ASN A 50 -1.77 -10.14 13.27
CA ASN A 50 -0.93 -11.05 14.02
C ASN A 50 0.40 -11.25 13.28
N PHE A 51 1.37 -11.77 14.00
CA PHE A 51 2.74 -11.82 13.52
C PHE A 51 2.91 -12.48 12.15
N LYS A 52 2.24 -13.60 11.92
CA LYS A 52 2.43 -14.34 10.68
C LYS A 52 1.77 -13.70 9.48
N GLU A 53 0.69 -12.99 9.69
CA GLU A 53 -0.14 -12.46 8.63
C GLU A 53 0.02 -10.97 8.42
N ASP A 54 0.66 -10.27 9.35
CA ASP A 54 0.73 -8.82 9.34
C ASP A 54 1.23 -8.26 8.02
N LYS A 55 2.27 -8.86 7.48
CA LYS A 55 2.85 -8.40 6.22
C LYS A 55 1.90 -8.52 5.05
N ILE A 56 1.05 -9.54 5.10
CA ILE A 56 0.10 -9.83 4.04
C ILE A 56 -1.14 -8.98 4.18
N ILE A 57 -1.54 -8.72 5.42
CA ILE A 57 -2.78 -8.02 5.68
C ILE A 57 -2.75 -6.58 5.14
N SER A 58 -1.57 -6.03 4.93
CA SER A 58 -1.45 -4.72 4.33
C SER A 58 -2.12 -4.63 2.96
N LYS A 59 -2.36 -5.77 2.30
CA LYS A 59 -3.08 -5.81 1.03
C LYS A 59 -4.52 -5.37 1.15
N ASN A 60 -5.08 -5.47 2.35
CA ASN A 60 -6.46 -5.09 2.61
C ASN A 60 -6.60 -3.61 2.97
N ILE A 61 -5.50 -2.92 3.11
CA ILE A 61 -5.49 -1.51 3.44
C ILE A 61 -5.33 -0.74 2.13
N PRO A 62 -6.19 0.26 1.89
CA PRO A 62 -6.06 1.04 0.66
C PRO A 62 -4.68 1.67 0.54
N ARG A 63 -4.17 1.70 -0.68
CA ARG A 63 -2.85 2.25 -0.94
C ARG A 63 -2.76 3.76 -0.69
N HIS A 64 -3.89 4.41 -0.49
CA HIS A 64 -3.97 5.84 -0.15
C HIS A 64 -4.28 6.08 1.34
N ASN A 65 -4.20 5.04 2.16
CA ASN A 65 -4.46 5.15 3.59
C ASN A 65 -3.43 6.09 4.23
N LYS A 66 -3.92 7.03 5.05
CA LYS A 66 -3.07 8.06 5.67
C LYS A 66 -2.01 7.48 6.59
N GLU A 67 -2.38 6.50 7.38
CA GLU A 67 -1.47 5.87 8.34
C GLU A 67 -0.39 5.08 7.61
N LEU A 68 -0.76 4.38 6.54
CA LEU A 68 0.20 3.66 5.72
C LEU A 68 1.22 4.61 5.10
N ILE A 69 0.74 5.70 4.51
CA ILE A 69 1.60 6.71 3.90
C ILE A 69 2.57 7.27 4.94
N LYS A 70 2.06 7.57 6.13
CA LYS A 70 2.88 8.11 7.22
C LYS A 70 4.00 7.14 7.61
N VAL A 71 3.68 5.86 7.73
CA VAL A 71 4.68 4.83 8.06
C VAL A 71 5.78 4.79 7.00
N ILE A 72 5.39 4.76 5.73
CA ILE A 72 6.35 4.71 4.64
C ILE A 72 7.23 5.96 4.60
N GLU A 73 6.64 7.12 4.83
CA GLU A 73 7.39 8.38 4.83
C GLU A 73 8.38 8.46 6.00
N ILE A 74 7.98 7.95 7.16
CA ILE A 74 8.85 7.97 8.34
C ILE A 74 9.99 6.98 8.20
N LEU A 75 9.70 5.75 7.78
CA LEU A 75 10.69 4.68 7.76
C LEU A 75 11.54 4.64 6.50
N GLY A 76 11.01 5.15 5.38
CA GLY A 76 11.71 5.07 4.11
C GLY A 76 12.06 3.63 3.77
N LYS A 77 13.34 3.37 3.47
CA LYS A 77 13.77 2.03 3.09
C LYS A 77 13.55 0.98 4.17
N LYS A 78 13.48 1.38 5.42
CA LYS A 78 13.24 0.45 6.53
C LYS A 78 11.82 -0.10 6.53
N ALA A 79 10.93 0.45 5.72
CA ALA A 79 9.58 -0.07 5.59
C ALA A 79 9.51 -1.28 4.66
N ASN A 80 10.55 -1.52 3.86
CA ASN A 80 10.56 -2.59 2.88
C ASN A 80 10.90 -3.93 3.49
N SER A 81 10.23 -5.00 2.99
CA SER A 81 10.69 -6.36 3.22
C SER A 81 11.76 -6.70 2.17
N ILE A 82 12.26 -7.93 2.21
CA ILE A 82 13.22 -8.38 1.20
C ILE A 82 12.59 -8.52 -0.19
N TYR A 83 11.25 -8.52 -0.28
CA TYR A 83 10.51 -8.68 -1.53
C TYR A 83 9.87 -7.39 -2.02
N SER A 84 10.08 -6.28 -1.33
CA SER A 84 9.38 -5.05 -1.66
C SER A 84 10.32 -3.86 -1.76
N ASN A 85 9.87 -2.88 -2.52
CA ASN A 85 10.50 -1.58 -2.58
C ASN A 85 9.36 -0.56 -2.70
N LEU A 86 8.88 -0.12 -1.55
CA LEU A 86 7.69 0.72 -1.45
C LEU A 86 8.04 2.17 -1.70
N ILE A 87 7.27 2.81 -2.55
CA ILE A 87 7.46 4.22 -2.86
C ILE A 87 6.14 4.96 -2.77
N VAL A 88 6.23 6.26 -2.51
CA VAL A 88 5.08 7.14 -2.50
C VAL A 88 5.00 7.85 -3.84
N GLU A 89 3.88 7.74 -4.52
CA GLU A 89 3.61 8.52 -5.73
C GLU A 89 2.43 9.44 -5.51
N GLU A 90 2.48 10.60 -6.15
CA GLU A 90 1.35 11.52 -6.14
C GLU A 90 0.57 11.38 -7.42
N ILE A 91 -0.74 11.41 -7.29
CA ILE A 91 -1.63 11.45 -8.44
C ILE A 91 -2.54 12.65 -8.33
N ASP A 92 -3.04 13.10 -9.48
CA ASP A 92 -4.02 14.16 -9.54
C ASP A 92 -5.38 13.52 -9.82
N GLY A 93 -6.36 13.83 -8.97
CA GLY A 93 -7.69 13.22 -9.08
C GLY A 93 -7.97 12.26 -7.94
N ASP A 94 -9.13 11.63 -8.01
CA ASP A 94 -9.65 10.80 -6.91
C ASP A 94 -9.85 9.33 -7.29
N LYS A 95 -9.41 8.93 -8.48
CA LYS A 95 -9.56 7.55 -8.95
C LYS A 95 -8.25 7.04 -9.51
N TYR A 96 -7.95 5.79 -9.22
CA TYR A 96 -6.74 5.16 -9.73
C TYR A 96 -6.90 3.65 -9.78
N LEU A 97 -6.07 3.04 -10.62
CA LEU A 97 -5.89 1.59 -10.66
C LEU A 97 -4.41 1.30 -10.48
N ILE A 98 -4.10 0.22 -9.79
CA ILE A 98 -2.73 -0.26 -9.68
C ILE A 98 -2.60 -1.48 -10.58
N MET A 99 -1.66 -1.40 -11.52
CA MET A 99 -1.37 -2.48 -12.44
C MET A 99 0.01 -3.04 -12.15
N ILE A 100 0.23 -4.29 -12.51
CA ILE A 100 1.52 -4.93 -12.33
C ILE A 100 2.16 -5.16 -13.69
N GLY A 101 3.36 -4.64 -13.87
CA GLY A 101 4.13 -4.81 -15.09
C GLY A 101 5.30 -5.76 -14.90
N GLU A 102 6.38 -5.54 -15.64
CA GLU A 102 7.55 -6.38 -15.59
C GLU A 102 8.19 -6.39 -14.21
N ASN A 103 8.77 -7.54 -13.86
CA ASN A 103 9.49 -7.71 -12.59
C ASN A 103 8.65 -7.37 -11.37
N CYS A 104 7.33 -7.59 -11.48
CA CYS A 104 6.36 -7.31 -10.42
C CYS A 104 6.29 -5.83 -10.03
N ASN A 105 6.82 -4.95 -10.86
CA ASN A 105 6.74 -3.51 -10.62
C ASN A 105 5.31 -3.02 -10.84
N GLU A 106 4.78 -2.34 -9.84
CA GLU A 106 3.46 -1.75 -9.93
C GLU A 106 3.54 -0.38 -10.60
N TYR A 107 2.46 0.00 -11.24
CA TYR A 107 2.32 1.37 -11.76
C TYR A 107 0.86 1.79 -11.63
N ILE A 108 0.66 3.09 -11.61
CA ILE A 108 -0.66 3.68 -11.40
C ILE A 108 -1.24 4.16 -12.71
N ILE A 109 -2.51 3.82 -12.96
CA ILE A 109 -3.28 4.36 -14.06
C ILE A 109 -4.40 5.22 -13.49
N THR A 110 -4.53 6.44 -14.00
CA THR A 110 -5.64 7.32 -13.68
C THR A 110 -6.49 7.50 -14.93
N PRO A 111 -7.72 8.02 -14.81
CA PRO A 111 -8.55 8.25 -15.99
C PRO A 111 -7.88 9.12 -17.06
N LYS A 112 -6.99 10.01 -16.66
CA LYS A 112 -6.25 10.87 -17.60
C LYS A 112 -5.23 10.12 -18.43
N ASN A 113 -4.77 8.96 -17.95
CA ASN A 113 -3.73 8.17 -18.63
C ASN A 113 -4.30 7.18 -19.62
N ILE A 114 -5.61 7.01 -19.66
CA ILE A 114 -6.24 6.03 -20.53
C ILE A 114 -6.46 6.64 -21.91
N LYS A 115 -5.91 5.99 -22.91
CA LYS A 115 -6.13 6.36 -24.30
C LYS A 115 -7.05 5.34 -24.93
N TRP A 116 -8.15 5.82 -25.47
CA TRP A 116 -9.12 4.95 -26.10
C TRP A 116 -8.79 4.82 -27.58
N ASN A 117 -8.90 3.59 -28.09
CA ASN A 117 -8.82 3.37 -29.53
C ASN A 117 -10.21 3.57 -30.10
N GLU A 118 -10.35 4.52 -31.03
CA GLU A 118 -11.61 4.79 -31.64
C GLU A 118 -11.76 4.03 -32.94
N ILE A 119 -12.94 3.46 -33.13
CA ILE A 119 -13.28 2.78 -34.38
C ILE A 119 -13.93 3.81 -35.27
N LYS A 120 -13.32 4.03 -36.43
CA LYS A 120 -13.85 4.99 -37.40
C LYS A 120 -14.40 4.33 -38.64
#